data_16360299524d0d6237efc4207eb7fc3e
#
_entry.id   16360299524d0d6237efc4207eb7fc3e
#
_cell.length_a   1.000
_cell.length_b   1.000
_cell.length_c   1.000
_cell.angle_alpha   90.00
_cell.angle_beta   90.00
_cell.angle_gamma   90.00
#
_symmetry.space_group_name_H-M   'P 1'
#
loop_
_entity.id
_entity.type
_entity.pdbx_description
1 polymer ?
#
loop_
_entity_poly.entity_id
_entity_poly.type
_entity_poly.pdbx_seq_one_letter_code
_entity_poly.pdbx_strand_id
1 'polypeptide(L)'
;IGKRLGLSPSVLLIAMIGGGKCGNIVSPNPNTIIAAENFKADLSSVMFYNILPAIIGLVFTVFVIIRLIPRKLTIVAPGQEEITDDKQLPSLTSSLIAPFVTIILLALRPLAGITIDPLIALPIGGICGILCMKQWKNILPSMEYGLQKMSTVAVLLIGTGTIAGVIKNSTLKDWILQLLEQAHFNEIMIAPVSGALMSAATASTTAGATLASASFAEAI
;
A
#
# COMPACT_ATOMS: atom_id res chain seq x y z
N ILE A 1 0.66 -22.23 -3.45
CA ILE A 1 -0.83 -22.17 -3.38
C ILE A 1 -1.41 -22.28 -4.80
N GLY A 2 -1.03 -21.43 -5.76
CA GLY A 2 -1.60 -21.42 -7.12
C GLY A 2 -1.47 -22.74 -7.87
N LYS A 3 -0.32 -23.42 -7.78
CA LYS A 3 -0.13 -24.77 -8.37
C LYS A 3 -1.10 -25.81 -7.79
N ARG A 4 -1.36 -25.77 -6.46
CA ARG A 4 -2.29 -26.68 -5.80
C ARG A 4 -3.75 -26.45 -6.21
N LEU A 5 -4.08 -25.22 -6.63
CA LEU A 5 -5.42 -24.83 -7.06
C LEU A 5 -5.60 -24.89 -8.59
N GLY A 6 -4.58 -25.30 -9.34
CA GLY A 6 -4.63 -25.35 -10.81
C GLY A 6 -4.77 -23.99 -11.49
N LEU A 7 -4.43 -22.90 -10.77
CA LEU A 7 -4.52 -21.54 -11.31
C LEU A 7 -3.34 -21.22 -12.21
N SER A 8 -3.58 -20.53 -13.32
CA SER A 8 -2.51 -20.06 -14.18
C SER A 8 -1.68 -18.98 -13.47
N PRO A 9 -0.35 -18.93 -13.69
CA PRO A 9 0.52 -17.91 -13.09
C PRO A 9 0.05 -16.49 -13.36
N SER A 10 -0.50 -16.23 -14.55
CA SER A 10 -1.02 -14.92 -14.95
C SER A 10 -2.23 -14.50 -14.09
N VAL A 11 -3.18 -15.40 -13.89
CA VAL A 11 -4.35 -15.14 -13.04
C VAL A 11 -3.94 -14.91 -11.60
N LEU A 12 -2.96 -15.69 -11.10
CA LEU A 12 -2.43 -15.51 -9.76
C LEU A 12 -1.73 -14.16 -9.58
N LEU A 13 -0.92 -13.76 -10.57
CA LEU A 13 -0.23 -12.47 -10.57
C LEU A 13 -1.22 -11.30 -10.53
N ILE A 14 -2.29 -11.36 -11.32
CA ILE A 14 -3.32 -10.33 -11.34
C ILE A 14 -4.08 -10.28 -10.02
N ALA A 15 -4.45 -11.43 -9.47
CA ALA A 15 -5.11 -11.49 -8.18
C ALA A 15 -4.22 -10.90 -7.07
N MET A 16 -2.91 -11.17 -7.10
CA MET A 16 -1.95 -10.57 -6.16
C MET A 16 -1.79 -9.07 -6.36
N ILE A 17 -1.63 -8.60 -7.61
CA ILE A 17 -1.44 -7.17 -7.89
C ILE A 17 -2.74 -6.42 -7.62
N GLY A 18 -3.86 -6.84 -8.17
CA GLY A 18 -5.16 -6.18 -8.02
C GLY A 18 -5.64 -6.18 -6.58
N GLY A 19 -5.68 -7.35 -5.93
CA GLY A 19 -6.07 -7.48 -4.53
C GLY A 19 -5.11 -6.75 -3.59
N GLY A 20 -3.81 -6.88 -3.82
CA GLY A 20 -2.78 -6.20 -3.03
C GLY A 20 -2.87 -4.67 -3.15
N LYS A 21 -3.10 -4.13 -4.35
CA LYS A 21 -3.25 -2.67 -4.53
C LYS A 21 -4.54 -2.14 -3.91
N CYS A 22 -5.64 -2.83 -4.08
CA CYS A 22 -6.91 -2.46 -3.43
C CYS A 22 -6.80 -2.51 -1.90
N GLY A 23 -6.10 -3.52 -1.36
CA GLY A 23 -5.83 -3.61 0.08
C GLY A 23 -4.90 -2.49 0.58
N ASN A 24 -3.90 -2.10 -0.21
CA ASN A 24 -2.96 -1.04 0.18
C ASN A 24 -3.64 0.30 0.42
N ILE A 25 -4.61 0.72 -0.41
CA ILE A 25 -5.22 2.04 -0.28
C ILE A 25 -6.16 2.16 0.93
N VAL A 26 -6.61 1.04 1.49
CA VAL A 26 -7.47 1.00 2.70
C VAL A 26 -6.72 0.58 3.96
N SER A 27 -5.41 0.33 3.85
CA SER A 27 -4.59 -0.11 4.99
C SER A 27 -3.60 0.97 5.41
N PRO A 28 -3.14 0.97 6.68
CA PRO A 28 -2.12 1.90 7.17
C PRO A 28 -0.73 1.47 6.69
N ASN A 29 -0.51 1.51 5.38
CA ASN A 29 0.79 1.22 4.77
C ASN A 29 1.56 2.52 4.49
N PRO A 30 2.85 2.46 4.16
CA PRO A 30 3.67 3.64 3.93
C PRO A 30 3.10 4.62 2.90
N ASN A 31 2.44 4.12 1.84
CA ASN A 31 1.87 4.99 0.80
C ASN A 31 0.71 5.83 1.34
N THR A 32 -0.20 5.18 2.08
CA THR A 32 -1.37 5.84 2.66
C THR A 32 -0.97 6.80 3.76
N ILE A 33 0.00 6.42 4.60
CA ILE A 33 0.52 7.25 5.69
C ILE A 33 1.16 8.51 5.12
N ILE A 34 2.10 8.39 4.15
CA ILE A 34 2.81 9.54 3.61
C ILE A 34 1.89 10.47 2.81
N ALA A 35 0.90 9.92 2.10
CA ALA A 35 -0.09 10.74 1.42
C ALA A 35 -0.95 11.51 2.43
N ALA A 36 -1.45 10.85 3.48
CA ALA A 36 -2.23 11.50 4.53
C ALA A 36 -1.42 12.62 5.22
N GLU A 37 -0.15 12.37 5.51
CA GLU A 37 0.74 13.35 6.14
C GLU A 37 0.99 14.57 5.24
N ASN A 38 1.32 14.35 3.96
CA ASN A 38 1.57 15.43 3.01
C ASN A 38 0.33 16.29 2.75
N PHE A 39 -0.85 15.66 2.66
CA PHE A 39 -2.13 16.38 2.52
C PHE A 39 -2.68 16.92 3.85
N LYS A 40 -1.97 16.71 4.98
CA LYS A 40 -2.44 17.07 6.32
C LYS A 40 -3.83 16.50 6.65
N ALA A 41 -4.13 15.35 6.06
CA ALA A 41 -5.40 14.65 6.22
C ALA A 41 -5.28 13.59 7.32
N ASP A 42 -6.41 13.30 7.96
CA ASP A 42 -6.46 12.21 8.92
C ASP A 42 -6.35 10.86 8.24
N LEU A 43 -5.41 10.01 8.66
CA LEU A 43 -5.18 8.70 8.08
C LEU A 43 -6.42 7.81 8.10
N SER A 44 -7.18 7.83 9.20
CA SER A 44 -8.39 7.01 9.32
C SER A 44 -9.46 7.45 8.34
N SER A 45 -9.60 8.76 8.13
CA SER A 45 -10.50 9.32 7.13
C SER A 45 -10.08 8.95 5.72
N VAL A 46 -8.78 9.06 5.40
CA VAL A 46 -8.24 8.65 4.09
C VAL A 46 -8.52 7.17 3.84
N MET A 47 -8.26 6.30 4.82
CA MET A 47 -8.55 4.87 4.72
C MET A 47 -10.04 4.59 4.49
N PHE A 48 -10.91 5.29 5.22
CA PHE A 48 -12.36 5.12 5.11
C PHE A 48 -12.88 5.53 3.73
N TYR A 49 -12.51 6.71 3.24
CA TYR A 49 -12.93 7.18 1.92
C TYR A 49 -12.38 6.30 0.77
N ASN A 50 -11.25 5.63 0.98
CA ASN A 50 -10.67 4.72 0.00
C ASN A 50 -11.37 3.34 -0.07
N ILE A 51 -12.31 3.02 0.83
CA ILE A 51 -13.05 1.75 0.78
C ILE A 51 -13.82 1.62 -0.54
N LEU A 52 -14.53 2.65 -0.93
CA LEU A 52 -15.32 2.63 -2.17
C LEU A 52 -14.44 2.46 -3.43
N PRO A 53 -13.37 3.26 -3.65
CA PRO A 53 -12.42 3.04 -4.73
C PRO A 53 -11.77 1.65 -4.70
N ALA A 54 -11.46 1.11 -3.52
CA ALA A 54 -10.90 -0.23 -3.39
C ALA A 54 -11.86 -1.31 -3.87
N ILE A 55 -13.14 -1.22 -3.48
CA ILE A 55 -14.18 -2.16 -3.94
C ILE A 55 -14.34 -2.07 -5.46
N ILE A 56 -14.44 -0.87 -6.01
CA ILE A 56 -14.55 -0.66 -7.47
C ILE A 56 -13.34 -1.25 -8.19
N GLY A 57 -12.13 -0.97 -7.71
CA GLY A 57 -10.89 -1.52 -8.28
C GLY A 57 -10.83 -3.05 -8.21
N LEU A 58 -11.30 -3.64 -7.10
CA LEU A 58 -11.35 -5.09 -6.94
C LEU A 58 -12.35 -5.71 -7.91
N VAL A 59 -13.56 -5.16 -8.00
CA VAL A 59 -14.60 -5.62 -8.95
C VAL A 59 -14.09 -5.50 -10.39
N PHE A 60 -13.49 -4.36 -10.75
CA PHE A 60 -12.90 -4.17 -12.08
C PHE A 60 -11.79 -5.19 -12.37
N THR A 61 -10.91 -5.44 -11.41
CA THR A 61 -9.84 -6.45 -11.56
C THR A 61 -10.43 -7.84 -11.79
N VAL A 62 -11.42 -8.25 -11.01
CA VAL A 62 -12.03 -9.60 -11.10
C VAL A 62 -12.85 -9.76 -12.38
N PHE A 63 -13.66 -8.78 -12.74
CA PHE A 63 -14.62 -8.93 -13.84
C PHE A 63 -14.10 -8.49 -15.20
N VAL A 64 -13.15 -7.56 -15.24
CA VAL A 64 -12.60 -7.01 -16.49
C VAL A 64 -11.20 -7.53 -16.75
N ILE A 65 -10.25 -7.26 -15.88
CA ILE A 65 -8.83 -7.54 -16.13
C ILE A 65 -8.60 -9.05 -16.29
N ILE A 66 -9.17 -9.88 -15.41
CA ILE A 66 -9.02 -11.34 -15.50
C ILE A 66 -9.56 -11.91 -16.82
N ARG A 67 -10.59 -11.28 -17.40
CA ARG A 67 -11.17 -11.72 -18.68
C ARG A 67 -10.37 -11.27 -19.91
N LEU A 68 -9.66 -10.15 -19.81
CA LEU A 68 -8.84 -9.60 -20.91
C LEU A 68 -7.52 -10.33 -21.08
N ILE A 69 -7.05 -11.05 -20.06
CA ILE A 69 -5.76 -11.71 -20.13
C ILE A 69 -5.88 -13.12 -20.70
N PRO A 70 -5.09 -13.44 -21.74
CA PRO A 70 -5.07 -14.77 -22.31
C PRO A 70 -4.67 -15.81 -21.25
N ARG A 71 -5.49 -16.82 -21.05
CA ARG A 71 -5.25 -17.92 -20.09
C ARG A 71 -4.01 -18.77 -20.42
N LYS A 72 -3.38 -18.58 -21.60
CA LYS A 72 -2.30 -19.40 -22.15
C LYS A 72 -0.86 -18.86 -21.94
N LEU A 73 -0.66 -17.81 -21.17
CA LEU A 73 0.71 -17.39 -20.82
C LEU A 73 1.30 -18.37 -19.82
N THR A 74 1.92 -19.42 -20.33
CA THR A 74 2.78 -20.30 -19.56
C THR A 74 4.11 -19.59 -19.33
N ILE A 75 4.15 -18.71 -18.35
CA ILE A 75 5.42 -18.22 -17.85
C ILE A 75 6.01 -19.40 -17.05
N VAL A 76 7.00 -20.06 -17.63
CA VAL A 76 7.86 -20.99 -16.89
C VAL A 76 8.61 -20.13 -15.88
N ALA A 77 8.12 -20.07 -14.65
CA ALA A 77 8.87 -19.46 -13.57
C ALA A 77 10.19 -20.26 -13.40
N PRO A 78 11.36 -19.62 -13.45
CA PRO A 78 12.60 -20.30 -13.14
C PRO A 78 12.46 -20.91 -11.74
N GLY A 79 12.87 -22.17 -11.63
CA GLY A 79 12.68 -23.08 -10.51
C GLY A 79 12.71 -22.39 -9.13
N GLN A 80 11.55 -22.12 -8.59
CA GLN A 80 11.43 -21.95 -7.16
C GLN A 80 11.46 -23.33 -6.54
N GLU A 81 12.52 -23.58 -5.80
CA GLU A 81 12.61 -24.72 -4.91
C GLU A 81 11.30 -24.86 -4.16
N GLU A 82 10.76 -26.08 -4.16
CA GLU A 82 9.62 -26.42 -3.30
C GLU A 82 10.06 -26.18 -1.87
N ILE A 83 9.63 -25.09 -1.31
CA ILE A 83 9.71 -24.89 0.13
C ILE A 83 8.71 -25.89 0.71
N THR A 84 9.16 -27.10 0.91
CA THR A 84 8.52 -28.08 1.78
C THR A 84 8.78 -27.64 3.23
N ASP A 85 8.16 -26.53 3.59
CA ASP A 85 8.16 -26.11 4.98
C ASP A 85 6.95 -26.78 5.66
N ASP A 86 7.25 -27.91 6.29
CA ASP A 86 6.34 -28.68 7.14
C ASP A 86 6.12 -27.99 8.50
N LYS A 87 6.40 -26.67 8.55
CA LYS A 87 6.10 -25.84 9.72
C LYS A 87 4.60 -25.75 9.87
N GLN A 88 4.09 -26.15 11.00
CA GLN A 88 2.71 -25.95 11.40
C GLN A 88 2.40 -24.46 11.30
N LEU A 89 1.66 -24.09 10.28
CA LEU A 89 1.20 -22.72 10.09
C LEU A 89 0.31 -22.33 11.28
N PRO A 90 0.45 -21.11 11.82
CA PRO A 90 -0.42 -20.64 12.88
C PRO A 90 -1.88 -20.65 12.41
N SER A 91 -2.81 -20.79 13.35
CA SER A 91 -4.24 -20.79 13.04
C SER A 91 -4.63 -19.45 12.38
N LEU A 92 -5.58 -19.49 11.45
CA LEU A 92 -6.06 -18.31 10.76
C LEU A 92 -6.52 -17.21 11.74
N THR A 93 -7.21 -17.61 12.80
CA THR A 93 -7.68 -16.69 13.85
C THR A 93 -6.52 -15.97 14.53
N SER A 94 -5.47 -16.69 14.94
CA SER A 94 -4.30 -16.06 15.57
C SER A 94 -3.56 -15.12 14.65
N SER A 95 -3.51 -15.43 13.35
CA SER A 95 -2.84 -14.59 12.35
C SER A 95 -3.60 -13.29 12.03
N LEU A 96 -4.92 -13.30 12.19
CA LEU A 96 -5.75 -12.12 11.92
C LEU A 96 -5.80 -11.13 13.10
N ILE A 97 -5.37 -11.52 14.30
CA ILE A 97 -5.45 -10.65 15.49
C ILE A 97 -4.62 -9.39 15.33
N ALA A 98 -3.39 -9.49 14.83
CA ALA A 98 -2.52 -8.33 14.65
C ALA A 98 -3.14 -7.25 13.75
N PRO A 99 -3.53 -7.55 12.51
CA PRO A 99 -4.17 -6.54 11.65
C PRO A 99 -5.51 -6.06 12.21
N PHE A 100 -6.28 -6.94 12.86
CA PHE A 100 -7.59 -6.59 13.40
C PHE A 100 -7.48 -5.59 14.56
N VAL A 101 -6.57 -5.83 15.50
CA VAL A 101 -6.29 -4.91 16.61
C VAL A 101 -5.82 -3.55 16.08
N THR A 102 -4.90 -3.54 15.11
CA THR A 102 -4.43 -2.30 14.50
C THR A 102 -5.56 -1.51 13.85
N ILE A 103 -6.41 -2.17 13.07
CA ILE A 103 -7.55 -1.54 12.41
C ILE A 103 -8.54 -0.97 13.45
N ILE A 104 -8.85 -1.71 14.51
CA ILE A 104 -9.72 -1.23 15.59
C ILE A 104 -9.13 0.01 16.24
N LEU A 105 -7.85 0.00 16.60
CA LEU A 105 -7.19 1.15 17.24
C LEU A 105 -7.25 2.40 16.34
N LEU A 106 -7.02 2.26 15.04
CA LEU A 106 -7.11 3.38 14.10
C LEU A 106 -8.56 3.81 13.84
N ALA A 107 -9.51 2.88 13.87
CA ALA A 107 -10.93 3.17 13.71
C ALA A 107 -11.58 3.86 14.93
N LEU A 108 -10.91 3.90 16.09
CA LEU A 108 -11.42 4.62 17.27
C LEU A 108 -11.59 6.12 17.02
N ARG A 109 -10.79 6.72 16.13
CA ARG A 109 -10.92 8.14 15.81
C ARG A 109 -12.27 8.47 15.16
N PRO A 110 -12.67 7.88 14.02
CA PRO A 110 -13.97 8.17 13.41
C PRO A 110 -15.16 7.67 14.24
N LEU A 111 -14.97 6.66 15.10
CA LEU A 111 -16.04 6.07 15.89
C LEU A 111 -16.24 6.73 17.27
N ALA A 112 -15.17 7.09 17.94
CA ALA A 112 -15.18 7.56 19.32
C ALA A 112 -14.43 8.88 19.52
N GLY A 113 -13.88 9.49 18.50
CA GLY A 113 -13.08 10.72 18.60
C GLY A 113 -11.71 10.55 19.26
N ILE A 114 -11.29 9.31 19.55
CA ILE A 114 -10.01 9.02 20.20
C ILE A 114 -8.94 8.87 19.14
N THR A 115 -7.99 9.80 19.11
CA THR A 115 -6.88 9.77 18.16
C THR A 115 -5.74 8.89 18.67
N ILE A 116 -5.47 7.78 17.99
CA ILE A 116 -4.30 6.94 18.26
C ILE A 116 -3.36 7.07 17.06
N ASP A 117 -2.12 7.46 17.34
CA ASP A 117 -1.09 7.60 16.31
C ASP A 117 -0.77 6.21 15.70
N PRO A 118 -0.64 6.09 14.37
CA PRO A 118 -0.20 4.86 13.71
C PRO A 118 1.12 4.31 14.24
N LEU A 119 2.05 5.19 14.69
CA LEU A 119 3.30 4.79 15.33
C LEU A 119 3.09 4.02 16.64
N ILE A 120 1.94 4.16 17.26
CA ILE A 120 1.54 3.43 18.47
C ILE A 120 0.65 2.23 18.11
N ALA A 121 -0.32 2.44 17.23
CA ALA A 121 -1.29 1.40 16.86
C ALA A 121 -0.64 0.18 16.19
N LEU A 122 0.31 0.41 15.27
CA LEU A 122 0.99 -0.67 14.55
C LEU A 122 1.85 -1.56 15.45
N PRO A 123 2.73 -1.02 16.33
CA PRO A 123 3.47 -1.85 17.29
C PRO A 123 2.58 -2.62 18.26
N ILE A 124 1.51 -2.00 18.77
CA ILE A 124 0.56 -2.66 19.67
C ILE A 124 -0.10 -3.85 18.95
N GLY A 125 -0.59 -3.66 17.74
CA GLY A 125 -1.15 -4.73 16.92
C GLY A 125 -0.15 -5.88 16.70
N GLY A 126 1.10 -5.55 16.39
CA GLY A 126 2.17 -6.52 16.22
C GLY A 126 2.45 -7.33 17.50
N ILE A 127 2.55 -6.66 18.64
CA ILE A 127 2.75 -7.30 19.95
C ILE A 127 1.58 -8.22 20.27
N CYS A 128 0.33 -7.76 20.14
CA CYS A 128 -0.85 -8.58 20.35
C CYS A 128 -0.84 -9.83 19.46
N GLY A 129 -0.44 -9.70 18.19
CA GLY A 129 -0.30 -10.84 17.30
C GLY A 129 0.71 -11.88 17.79
N ILE A 130 1.91 -11.46 18.20
CA ILE A 130 2.96 -12.33 18.74
C ILE A 130 2.48 -13.04 20.00
N LEU A 131 1.78 -12.33 20.89
CA LEU A 131 1.22 -12.88 22.11
C LEU A 131 0.20 -13.98 21.83
N CYS A 132 -0.74 -13.70 20.91
CA CYS A 132 -1.80 -14.66 20.55
C CYS A 132 -1.27 -15.87 19.80
N MET A 133 -0.18 -15.73 19.06
CA MET A 133 0.53 -16.84 18.43
C MET A 133 1.40 -17.65 19.42
N LYS A 134 1.47 -17.24 20.69
CA LYS A 134 2.32 -17.85 21.74
C LYS A 134 3.81 -17.90 21.35
N GLN A 135 4.27 -16.96 20.58
CA GLN A 135 5.65 -16.90 20.05
C GLN A 135 6.55 -15.92 20.82
N TRP A 136 6.42 -15.85 22.12
CA TRP A 136 7.17 -14.94 22.99
C TRP A 136 8.70 -15.03 22.83
N LYS A 137 9.21 -16.23 22.59
CA LYS A 137 10.64 -16.45 22.39
C LYS A 137 11.17 -15.86 21.08
N ASN A 138 10.29 -15.55 20.14
CA ASN A 138 10.63 -15.07 18.81
C ASN A 138 10.38 -13.56 18.66
N ILE A 139 10.12 -12.81 19.73
CA ILE A 139 9.88 -11.36 19.65
C ILE A 139 11.07 -10.64 19.03
N LEU A 140 12.26 -10.81 19.59
CA LEU A 140 13.48 -10.17 19.11
C LEU A 140 13.82 -10.53 17.66
N PRO A 141 13.88 -11.80 17.26
CA PRO A 141 14.08 -12.18 15.86
C PRO A 141 13.01 -11.64 14.92
N SER A 142 11.75 -11.57 15.36
CA SER A 142 10.65 -11.02 14.56
C SER A 142 10.77 -9.50 14.39
N MET A 143 11.19 -8.78 15.42
CA MET A 143 11.47 -7.35 15.35
C MET A 143 12.66 -7.05 14.44
N GLU A 144 13.74 -7.80 14.56
CA GLU A 144 14.93 -7.67 13.69
C GLU A 144 14.56 -7.92 12.23
N TYR A 145 13.81 -8.98 11.94
CA TYR A 145 13.30 -9.26 10.60
C TYR A 145 12.42 -8.11 10.07
N GLY A 146 11.52 -7.58 10.91
CA GLY A 146 10.68 -6.44 10.57
C GLY A 146 11.51 -5.20 10.23
N LEU A 147 12.49 -4.84 11.06
CA LEU A 147 13.40 -3.72 10.82
C LEU A 147 14.21 -3.91 9.53
N GLN A 148 14.72 -5.10 9.29
CA GLN A 148 15.45 -5.41 8.06
C GLN A 148 14.57 -5.25 6.81
N LYS A 149 13.30 -5.65 6.87
CA LYS A 149 12.35 -5.44 5.77
C LYS A 149 11.97 -3.97 5.60
N MET A 150 11.82 -3.24 6.70
CA MET A 150 11.50 -1.81 6.66
C MET A 150 12.66 -0.94 6.19
N SER A 151 13.91 -1.34 6.39
CA SER A 151 15.08 -0.56 5.97
C SER A 151 15.06 -0.25 4.47
N THR A 152 14.70 -1.20 3.63
CA THR A 152 14.58 -1.00 2.18
C THR A 152 13.51 0.05 1.83
N VAL A 153 12.37 0.01 2.53
CA VAL A 153 11.28 0.98 2.33
C VAL A 153 11.70 2.36 2.82
N ALA A 154 12.38 2.44 3.97
CA ALA A 154 12.88 3.70 4.52
C ALA A 154 13.88 4.39 3.56
N VAL A 155 14.84 3.65 3.03
CA VAL A 155 15.79 4.18 2.03
C VAL A 155 15.06 4.67 0.77
N LEU A 156 14.07 3.91 0.29
CA LEU A 156 13.24 4.32 -0.85
C LEU A 156 12.49 5.63 -0.55
N LEU A 157 11.88 5.76 0.62
CA LEU A 157 11.14 6.96 1.02
C LEU A 157 12.06 8.18 1.17
N ILE A 158 13.25 8.02 1.75
CA ILE A 158 14.26 9.10 1.84
C ILE A 158 14.66 9.54 0.43
N GLY A 159 15.00 8.60 -0.45
CA GLY A 159 15.40 8.92 -1.83
C GLY A 159 14.29 9.61 -2.62
N THR A 160 13.06 9.10 -2.54
CA THR A 160 11.91 9.71 -3.24
C THR A 160 11.53 11.05 -2.62
N GLY A 161 11.62 11.21 -1.31
CA GLY A 161 11.41 12.50 -0.63
C GLY A 161 12.42 13.57 -1.06
N THR A 162 13.68 13.19 -1.26
CA THR A 162 14.70 14.09 -1.79
C THR A 162 14.35 14.57 -3.20
N ILE A 163 13.95 13.65 -4.08
CA ILE A 163 13.52 13.98 -5.46
C ILE A 163 12.26 14.88 -5.41
N ALA A 164 11.30 14.57 -4.54
CA ALA A 164 10.11 15.40 -4.37
C ALA A 164 10.46 16.83 -3.94
N GLY A 165 11.43 16.97 -3.02
CA GLY A 165 11.94 18.29 -2.61
C GLY A 165 12.56 19.07 -3.75
N VAL A 166 13.29 18.41 -4.64
CA VAL A 166 13.84 19.03 -5.86
C VAL A 166 12.72 19.47 -6.80
N ILE A 167 11.74 18.61 -7.06
CA ILE A 167 10.59 18.93 -7.93
C ILE A 167 9.80 20.12 -7.37
N LYS A 168 9.51 20.09 -6.06
CA LYS A 168 8.75 21.15 -5.37
C LYS A 168 9.39 22.51 -5.51
N ASN A 169 10.73 22.57 -5.48
CA ASN A 169 11.52 23.80 -5.55
C ASN A 169 12.03 24.10 -6.97
N SER A 170 11.56 23.39 -7.98
CA SER A 170 11.94 23.59 -9.38
C SER A 170 10.77 24.17 -10.19
N THR A 171 11.10 24.74 -11.34
CA THR A 171 10.10 25.20 -12.33
C THR A 171 9.26 24.08 -12.93
N LEU A 172 9.65 22.82 -12.71
CA LEU A 172 8.92 21.65 -13.21
C LEU A 172 7.50 21.58 -12.63
N LYS A 173 7.34 21.93 -11.34
CA LYS A 173 6.02 22.03 -10.71
C LYS A 173 5.12 23.01 -11.45
N ASP A 174 5.63 24.21 -11.72
CA ASP A 174 4.87 25.28 -12.38
C ASP A 174 4.49 24.90 -13.82
N TRP A 175 5.41 24.24 -14.53
CA TRP A 175 5.14 23.72 -15.86
C TRP A 175 4.01 22.67 -15.88
N ILE A 176 4.02 21.74 -14.93
CA ILE A 176 2.98 20.72 -14.81
C ILE A 176 1.63 21.37 -14.47
N LEU A 177 1.61 22.33 -13.56
CA LEU A 177 0.39 23.06 -13.21
C LEU A 177 -0.16 23.84 -14.41
N GLN A 178 0.68 24.56 -15.17
CA GLN A 178 0.27 25.27 -16.38
C GLN A 178 -0.30 24.33 -17.45
N LEU A 179 0.29 23.14 -17.63
CA LEU A 179 -0.24 22.14 -18.56
C LEU A 179 -1.62 21.64 -18.14
N LEU A 180 -1.84 21.44 -16.84
CA LEU A 180 -3.13 21.01 -16.31
C LEU A 180 -4.20 22.10 -16.44
N GLU A 181 -3.83 23.36 -16.20
CA GLU A 181 -4.70 24.53 -16.42
C GLU A 181 -5.08 24.69 -17.89
N GLN A 182 -4.11 24.61 -18.81
CA GLN A 182 -4.37 24.67 -20.26
C GLN A 182 -5.27 23.55 -20.75
N ALA A 183 -5.17 22.36 -20.13
CA ALA A 183 -6.03 21.23 -20.43
C ALA A 183 -7.44 21.35 -19.77
N HIS A 184 -7.73 22.46 -19.11
CA HIS A 184 -9.00 22.71 -18.41
C HIS A 184 -9.33 21.65 -17.34
N PHE A 185 -8.32 21.04 -16.75
CA PHE A 185 -8.50 20.14 -15.62
C PHE A 185 -8.87 20.93 -14.37
N ASN A 186 -9.91 20.48 -13.67
CA ASN A 186 -10.26 21.00 -12.36
C ASN A 186 -9.11 20.66 -11.36
N GLU A 187 -8.90 21.51 -10.36
CA GLU A 187 -7.91 21.31 -9.29
C GLU A 187 -8.00 19.91 -8.67
N ILE A 188 -9.21 19.36 -8.53
CA ILE A 188 -9.43 17.98 -8.05
C ILE A 188 -8.72 16.93 -8.91
N MET A 189 -8.51 17.20 -10.20
CA MET A 189 -7.84 16.27 -11.12
C MET A 189 -6.31 16.28 -10.99
N ILE A 190 -5.73 17.27 -10.31
CA ILE A 190 -4.28 17.36 -10.10
C ILE A 190 -3.78 16.12 -9.35
N ALA A 191 -4.48 15.69 -8.30
CA ALA A 191 -4.07 14.54 -7.50
C ALA A 191 -4.04 13.22 -8.30
N PRO A 192 -5.13 12.79 -8.97
CA PRO A 192 -5.10 11.53 -9.71
C PRO A 192 -4.17 11.58 -10.92
N VAL A 193 -4.09 12.71 -11.64
CA VAL A 193 -3.23 12.83 -12.82
C VAL A 193 -1.75 12.84 -12.42
N SER A 194 -1.36 13.67 -11.46
CA SER A 194 0.03 13.69 -10.97
C SER A 194 0.43 12.35 -10.34
N GLY A 195 -0.46 11.72 -9.57
CA GLY A 195 -0.23 10.40 -9.00
C GLY A 195 -0.02 9.32 -10.07
N ALA A 196 -0.82 9.31 -11.13
CA ALA A 196 -0.67 8.38 -12.24
C ALA A 196 0.64 8.62 -13.00
N LEU A 197 0.96 9.88 -13.35
CA LEU A 197 2.18 10.24 -14.06
C LEU A 197 3.44 9.90 -13.27
N MET A 198 3.49 10.26 -11.99
CA MET A 198 4.64 9.98 -11.13
C MET A 198 4.81 8.48 -10.87
N SER A 199 3.71 7.73 -10.71
CA SER A 199 3.77 6.28 -10.57
C SER A 199 4.23 5.59 -11.87
N ALA A 200 3.79 6.07 -13.01
CA ALA A 200 4.25 5.57 -14.33
C ALA A 200 5.73 5.88 -14.55
N ALA A 201 6.18 7.10 -14.27
CA ALA A 201 7.56 7.54 -14.46
C ALA A 201 8.53 6.76 -13.55
N THR A 202 8.13 6.43 -12.33
CA THR A 202 8.97 5.70 -11.37
C THR A 202 8.79 4.19 -11.40
N ALA A 203 7.81 3.68 -12.16
CA ALA A 203 7.36 2.28 -12.12
C ALA A 203 7.09 1.76 -10.69
N SER A 204 6.74 2.67 -9.78
CA SER A 204 6.53 2.39 -8.36
C SER A 204 5.37 3.19 -7.80
N THR A 205 4.40 2.51 -7.20
CA THR A 205 3.28 3.18 -6.54
C THR A 205 3.72 3.95 -5.28
N THR A 206 4.69 3.43 -4.54
CA THR A 206 5.21 4.11 -3.34
C THR A 206 5.95 5.38 -3.72
N ALA A 207 6.89 5.29 -4.67
CA ALA A 207 7.61 6.46 -5.16
C ALA A 207 6.65 7.49 -5.79
N GLY A 208 5.71 7.02 -6.63
CA GLY A 208 4.72 7.89 -7.26
C GLY A 208 3.81 8.60 -6.27
N ALA A 209 3.28 7.90 -5.28
CA ALA A 209 2.45 8.49 -4.24
C ALA A 209 3.23 9.54 -3.42
N THR A 210 4.48 9.22 -3.04
CA THR A 210 5.36 10.15 -2.31
C THR A 210 5.66 11.40 -3.13
N LEU A 211 6.09 11.23 -4.38
CA LEU A 211 6.42 12.34 -5.26
C LEU A 211 5.20 13.23 -5.55
N ALA A 212 4.08 12.63 -5.91
CA ALA A 212 2.87 13.37 -6.22
C ALA A 212 2.35 14.14 -4.99
N SER A 213 2.18 13.46 -3.86
CA SER A 213 1.66 14.10 -2.65
C SER A 213 2.60 15.20 -2.12
N ALA A 214 3.91 14.95 -2.06
CA ALA A 214 4.86 15.96 -1.59
C ALA A 214 5.01 17.16 -2.53
N SER A 215 4.86 16.96 -3.85
CA SER A 215 5.03 18.04 -4.83
C SER A 215 3.78 18.89 -5.02
N PHE A 216 2.59 18.30 -4.94
CA PHE A 216 1.34 18.94 -5.35
C PHE A 216 0.33 19.12 -4.22
N ALA A 217 0.58 18.66 -2.99
CA ALA A 217 -0.36 18.81 -1.88
C ALA A 217 -0.73 20.27 -1.57
N GLU A 218 0.15 21.23 -1.86
CA GLU A 218 -0.12 22.66 -1.66
C GLU A 218 -0.93 23.30 -2.81
N ALA A 219 -1.12 22.58 -3.92
CA ALA A 219 -1.86 23.06 -5.09
C ALA A 219 -3.29 22.49 -5.15
N ILE A 220 -3.66 21.69 -4.18
CA ILE A 220 -4.97 21.07 -4.00
C ILE A 220 -5.61 21.56 -2.70
#